data_6ed8b06a7544a99d46f58eedf03d93af
#
_entry.id   6ed8b06a7544a99d46f58eedf03d93af
#
_cell.length_a   1.000
_cell.length_b   1.000
_cell.length_c   1.000
_cell.angle_alpha   90.00
_cell.angle_beta   90.00
_cell.angle_gamma   90.00
#
_symmetry.space_group_name_H-M   'P 1'
#
loop_
_entity.id
_entity.type
_entity.pdbx_description
1 polymer ?
#
loop_
_entity_poly.entity_id
_entity_poly.type
_entity_poly.pdbx_seq_one_letter_code
_entity_poly.pdbx_strand_id
1 'polypeptide(L)'
;MKAVHVIEGRAVPLERADVDTDQIIPSDWLKRVERTGFGRGLFSEWRDDPNFVLNDARFTGATVLVAGPRFGTGSSREHAVWALMDYGFEAVIAPSFGDIFRNNSSKQGLVIAQLGAEDVDELMALIHQDPSRLVVVDVEKMDVEVPDAGWTRTFVLDAMTRERLLNGWDDIGLSLRRESDITDYELRSAAPTLRGLFDAAGHVRVRA
;
A
#
# COMPACT_ATOMS: atom_id res chain seq x y z
N MET A 1 -9.37 -4.84 5.68
CA MET A 1 -9.25 -4.31 4.32
C MET A 1 -9.91 -5.26 3.31
N LYS A 2 -10.03 -4.92 2.01
CA LYS A 2 -10.53 -5.85 0.99
C LYS A 2 -9.44 -6.88 0.66
N ALA A 3 -9.82 -8.15 0.45
CA ALA A 3 -8.91 -9.17 -0.07
C ALA A 3 -8.49 -8.84 -1.52
N VAL A 4 -7.21 -9.06 -1.84
CA VAL A 4 -6.63 -8.78 -3.15
C VAL A 4 -5.95 -10.04 -3.67
N HIS A 5 -6.44 -10.58 -4.79
CA HIS A 5 -5.90 -11.76 -5.45
C HIS A 5 -5.18 -11.37 -6.73
N VAL A 6 -5.87 -10.65 -7.61
CA VAL A 6 -5.36 -10.19 -8.89
C VAL A 6 -5.79 -8.74 -9.09
N ILE A 7 -4.87 -7.92 -9.56
CA ILE A 7 -5.12 -6.56 -10.02
C ILE A 7 -4.89 -6.55 -11.53
N GLU A 8 -5.87 -6.09 -12.28
CA GLU A 8 -5.79 -5.96 -13.72
C GLU A 8 -6.16 -4.53 -14.11
N GLY A 9 -5.28 -3.85 -14.80
CA GLY A 9 -5.55 -2.51 -15.27
C GLY A 9 -4.42 -1.88 -16.04
N ARG A 10 -4.64 -0.66 -16.52
CA ARG A 10 -3.59 0.10 -17.19
C ARG A 10 -2.57 0.59 -16.18
N ALA A 11 -1.34 0.76 -16.65
CA ALA A 11 -0.26 1.27 -15.82
C ALA A 11 0.17 2.67 -16.27
N VAL A 12 0.71 3.45 -15.32
CA VAL A 12 1.35 4.74 -15.60
C VAL A 12 2.83 4.68 -15.23
N PRO A 13 3.77 5.05 -16.14
CA PRO A 13 5.19 5.04 -15.87
C PRO A 13 5.62 6.36 -15.23
N LEU A 14 6.05 6.30 -13.97
CA LEU A 14 6.65 7.43 -13.26
C LEU A 14 8.17 7.30 -13.28
N GLU A 15 8.82 7.85 -14.29
CA GLU A 15 10.28 7.79 -14.51
C GLU A 15 11.05 8.67 -13.50
N ARG A 16 10.82 8.45 -12.20
CA ARG A 16 11.50 9.19 -11.14
C ARG A 16 12.04 8.22 -10.11
N ALA A 17 13.31 8.40 -9.75
CA ALA A 17 13.95 7.76 -8.62
C ALA A 17 13.80 8.60 -7.35
N ASP A 18 14.02 7.98 -6.18
CA ASP A 18 14.07 8.68 -4.89
C ASP A 18 12.79 9.46 -4.54
N VAL A 19 11.65 8.95 -4.99
CA VAL A 19 10.35 9.56 -4.69
C VAL A 19 10.07 9.38 -3.20
N ASP A 20 10.15 10.47 -2.45
CA ASP A 20 9.87 10.44 -1.01
C ASP A 20 8.40 10.70 -0.68
N THR A 21 8.03 10.47 0.57
CA THR A 21 6.65 10.61 1.04
C THR A 21 6.14 12.05 1.03
N ASP A 22 7.03 13.06 1.08
CA ASP A 22 6.65 14.47 0.93
C ASP A 22 6.30 14.81 -0.51
N GLN A 23 7.00 14.21 -1.46
CA GLN A 23 6.69 14.33 -2.89
C GLN A 23 5.41 13.58 -3.27
N ILE A 24 5.15 12.42 -2.64
CA ILE A 24 3.89 11.68 -2.84
C ILE A 24 2.71 12.50 -2.32
N ILE A 25 2.82 13.03 -1.10
CA ILE A 25 1.79 13.87 -0.47
C ILE A 25 2.42 14.98 0.37
N PRO A 26 2.34 16.25 -0.05
CA PRO A 26 2.90 17.38 0.69
C PRO A 26 2.32 17.53 2.09
N SER A 27 3.12 18.07 3.00
CA SER A 27 2.78 18.18 4.43
C SER A 27 1.50 18.96 4.72
N ASP A 28 1.10 19.90 3.87
CA ASP A 28 -0.13 20.68 4.05
C ASP A 28 -1.40 19.81 4.00
N TRP A 29 -1.34 18.69 3.30
CA TRP A 29 -2.43 17.71 3.26
C TRP A 29 -2.58 16.93 4.55
N LEU A 30 -1.55 16.85 5.40
CA LEU A 30 -1.57 16.08 6.66
C LEU A 30 -2.38 16.76 7.78
N LYS A 31 -2.72 18.02 7.62
CA LYS A 31 -3.52 18.80 8.59
C LYS A 31 -5.02 18.49 8.51
N ARG A 32 -5.44 17.66 7.56
CA ARG A 32 -6.87 17.32 7.37
C ARG A 32 -7.31 16.28 8.40
N VAL A 33 -8.53 16.43 8.86
CA VAL A 33 -9.16 15.52 9.83
C VAL A 33 -9.81 14.33 9.12
N GLU A 34 -10.29 14.55 7.90
CA GLU A 34 -10.92 13.53 7.08
C GLU A 34 -9.88 12.51 6.62
N ARG A 35 -10.30 11.24 6.53
CA ARG A 35 -9.46 10.13 6.03
C ARG A 35 -9.63 9.85 4.54
N THR A 36 -10.34 10.71 3.82
CA THR A 36 -10.64 10.57 2.38
C THR A 36 -10.35 11.86 1.63
N GLY A 37 -10.22 11.78 0.31
CA GLY A 37 -9.93 12.94 -0.56
C GLY A 37 -8.45 13.29 -0.64
N PHE A 38 -7.56 12.38 -0.20
CA PHE A 38 -6.10 12.54 -0.31
C PHE A 38 -5.59 12.37 -1.75
N GLY A 39 -6.32 11.68 -2.61
CA GLY A 39 -5.97 11.53 -4.03
C GLY A 39 -5.79 12.85 -4.77
N ARG A 40 -6.44 13.93 -4.31
CA ARG A 40 -6.24 15.29 -4.84
C ARG A 40 -4.85 15.84 -4.50
N GLY A 41 -4.26 15.40 -3.39
CA GLY A 41 -2.92 15.78 -2.95
C GLY A 41 -1.81 14.93 -3.55
N LEU A 42 -2.16 13.82 -4.19
CA LEU A 42 -1.17 12.94 -4.80
C LEU A 42 -0.32 13.69 -5.81
N PHE A 43 0.99 13.76 -5.55
CA PHE A 43 1.97 14.49 -6.38
C PHE A 43 1.55 15.93 -6.71
N SER A 44 0.81 16.62 -5.82
CA SER A 44 0.20 17.91 -6.13
C SER A 44 1.23 18.96 -6.58
N GLU A 45 2.45 18.98 -6.05
CA GLU A 45 3.51 19.89 -6.49
C GLU A 45 4.00 19.59 -7.91
N TRP A 46 3.98 18.32 -8.34
CA TRP A 46 4.39 17.95 -9.70
C TRP A 46 3.25 18.10 -10.71
N ARG A 47 2.01 18.04 -10.25
CA ARG A 47 0.82 18.18 -11.13
C ARG A 47 0.60 19.60 -11.64
N ASP A 48 1.31 20.58 -11.09
CA ASP A 48 1.34 21.93 -11.65
C ASP A 48 2.10 21.99 -13.00
N ASP A 49 2.99 21.02 -13.27
CA ASP A 49 3.63 20.87 -14.59
C ASP A 49 2.67 20.16 -15.56
N PRO A 50 2.25 20.83 -16.67
CA PRO A 50 1.38 20.20 -17.68
C PRO A 50 1.95 18.93 -18.30
N ASN A 51 3.28 18.75 -18.30
CA ASN A 51 3.96 17.56 -18.84
C ASN A 51 4.10 16.42 -17.84
N PHE A 52 3.62 16.61 -16.61
CA PHE A 52 3.70 15.53 -15.62
C PHE A 52 2.82 14.36 -16.06
N VAL A 53 3.36 13.15 -15.95
CA VAL A 53 2.75 11.93 -16.50
C VAL A 53 1.30 11.68 -16.04
N LEU A 54 0.93 12.06 -14.81
CA LEU A 54 -0.46 11.92 -14.33
C LEU A 54 -1.43 12.97 -14.92
N ASN A 55 -0.92 13.98 -15.62
CA ASN A 55 -1.73 14.94 -16.36
C ASN A 55 -1.98 14.49 -17.81
N ASP A 56 -1.30 13.44 -18.27
CA ASP A 56 -1.50 12.87 -19.59
C ASP A 56 -2.79 12.03 -19.63
N ALA A 57 -3.73 12.43 -20.48
CA ALA A 57 -5.03 11.77 -20.62
C ALA A 57 -4.93 10.28 -20.99
N ARG A 58 -3.83 9.85 -21.63
CA ARG A 58 -3.59 8.45 -21.97
C ARG A 58 -3.56 7.54 -20.76
N PHE A 59 -3.14 8.04 -19.61
CA PHE A 59 -3.00 7.29 -18.35
C PHE A 59 -4.18 7.52 -17.38
N THR A 60 -5.20 8.27 -17.76
CA THR A 60 -6.36 8.51 -16.88
C THR A 60 -7.05 7.21 -16.50
N GLY A 61 -7.23 6.97 -15.18
CA GLY A 61 -7.85 5.77 -14.65
C GLY A 61 -6.95 4.54 -14.65
N ALA A 62 -5.62 4.72 -14.75
CA ALA A 62 -4.67 3.64 -14.50
C ALA A 62 -4.72 3.21 -13.03
N THR A 63 -4.67 1.90 -12.79
CA THR A 63 -4.71 1.29 -11.45
C THR A 63 -3.35 0.80 -10.97
N VAL A 64 -2.35 0.78 -11.85
CA VAL A 64 -0.98 0.37 -11.54
C VAL A 64 -0.03 1.54 -11.73
N LEU A 65 0.79 1.83 -10.73
CA LEU A 65 1.89 2.79 -10.82
C LEU A 65 3.20 2.03 -11.01
N VAL A 66 3.96 2.33 -12.06
CA VAL A 66 5.31 1.82 -12.26
C VAL A 66 6.30 2.95 -11.99
N ALA A 67 7.15 2.80 -10.99
CA ALA A 67 8.03 3.87 -10.52
C ALA A 67 9.51 3.47 -10.53
N GLY A 68 10.39 4.45 -10.49
CA GLY A 68 11.83 4.24 -10.36
C GLY A 68 12.25 3.74 -8.97
N PRO A 69 13.55 3.50 -8.78
CA PRO A 69 14.08 2.94 -7.53
C PRO A 69 13.89 3.88 -6.33
N ARG A 70 13.85 3.28 -5.14
CA ARG A 70 13.69 3.94 -3.83
C ARG A 70 12.38 4.73 -3.70
N PHE A 71 11.27 4.16 -4.17
CA PHE A 71 9.95 4.77 -4.05
C PHE A 71 9.43 4.72 -2.59
N GLY A 72 8.85 5.81 -2.13
CA GLY A 72 8.25 5.91 -0.79
C GLY A 72 9.28 6.01 0.34
N THR A 73 10.47 6.55 0.08
CA THR A 73 11.45 6.88 1.12
C THR A 73 11.02 8.07 1.97
N GLY A 74 11.80 8.41 3.00
CA GLY A 74 11.53 9.56 3.87
C GLY A 74 10.70 9.23 5.10
N SER A 75 9.89 10.19 5.54
CA SER A 75 9.14 10.11 6.79
C SER A 75 8.05 9.06 6.78
N SER A 76 7.72 8.50 7.96
CA SER A 76 6.59 7.57 8.10
C SER A 76 5.27 8.28 7.88
N ARG A 77 4.71 8.18 6.67
CA ARG A 77 3.42 8.79 6.31
C ARG A 77 2.48 7.78 5.71
N GLU A 78 1.54 7.34 6.50
CA GLU A 78 0.44 6.49 6.04
C GLU A 78 -0.40 7.19 4.97
N HIS A 79 -0.48 8.52 5.05
CA HIS A 79 -1.17 9.37 4.07
C HIS A 79 -0.64 9.22 2.63
N ALA A 80 0.64 8.87 2.45
CA ALA A 80 1.19 8.59 1.12
C ALA A 80 0.50 7.37 0.48
N VAL A 81 0.24 6.34 1.27
CA VAL A 81 -0.51 5.16 0.82
C VAL A 81 -1.97 5.52 0.54
N TRP A 82 -2.61 6.28 1.45
CA TRP A 82 -3.98 6.74 1.25
C TRP A 82 -4.14 7.60 0.00
N ALA A 83 -3.17 8.48 -0.29
CA ALA A 83 -3.21 9.33 -1.48
C ALA A 83 -3.15 8.50 -2.78
N LEU A 84 -2.30 7.47 -2.83
CA LEU A 84 -2.21 6.55 -3.96
C LEU A 84 -3.52 5.78 -4.15
N MET A 85 -4.05 5.20 -3.08
CA MET A 85 -5.30 4.42 -3.14
C MET A 85 -6.51 5.29 -3.46
N ASP A 86 -6.64 6.47 -2.86
CA ASP A 86 -7.73 7.42 -3.15
C ASP A 86 -7.68 7.96 -4.58
N TYR A 87 -6.49 8.02 -5.18
CA TYR A 87 -6.34 8.39 -6.59
C TYR A 87 -6.81 7.28 -7.52
N GLY A 88 -6.77 6.02 -7.06
CA GLY A 88 -7.21 4.83 -7.78
C GLY A 88 -6.13 3.78 -8.01
N PHE A 89 -4.92 3.97 -7.48
CA PHE A 89 -3.89 2.94 -7.58
C PHE A 89 -4.16 1.79 -6.62
N GLU A 90 -4.05 0.57 -7.14
CA GLU A 90 -4.20 -0.68 -6.41
C GLU A 90 -2.84 -1.40 -6.24
N ALA A 91 -1.89 -1.14 -7.15
CA ALA A 91 -0.53 -1.65 -7.08
C ALA A 91 0.51 -0.59 -7.42
N VAL A 92 1.69 -0.73 -6.82
CA VAL A 92 2.91 0.01 -7.18
C VAL A 92 4.01 -0.99 -7.48
N ILE A 93 4.66 -0.84 -8.64
CA ILE A 93 5.78 -1.66 -9.11
C ILE A 93 7.02 -0.76 -9.13
N ALA A 94 8.11 -1.19 -8.50
CA ALA A 94 9.39 -0.45 -8.51
C ALA A 94 10.57 -1.37 -8.21
N PRO A 95 11.81 -0.96 -8.53
CA PRO A 95 13.01 -1.73 -8.19
C PRO A 95 13.29 -1.82 -6.70
N SER A 96 12.89 -0.81 -5.93
CA SER A 96 13.01 -0.80 -4.47
C SER A 96 12.07 0.21 -3.82
N PHE A 97 11.77 -0.01 -2.55
CA PHE A 97 10.85 0.79 -1.77
C PHE A 97 11.45 1.17 -0.42
N GLY A 98 10.97 2.27 0.16
CA GLY A 98 11.23 2.57 1.56
C GLY A 98 10.53 1.53 2.47
N ASP A 99 11.23 1.04 3.51
CA ASP A 99 10.71 -0.04 4.38
C ASP A 99 9.42 0.35 5.09
N ILE A 100 9.33 1.60 5.55
CA ILE A 100 8.14 2.12 6.23
C ILE A 100 6.95 2.19 5.25
N PHE A 101 7.20 2.66 4.03
CA PHE A 101 6.17 2.73 2.99
C PHE A 101 5.66 1.33 2.65
N ARG A 102 6.55 0.35 2.47
CA ARG A 102 6.21 -1.06 2.24
C ARG A 102 5.31 -1.61 3.35
N ASN A 103 5.67 -1.37 4.62
CA ASN A 103 4.88 -1.84 5.76
C ASN A 103 3.49 -1.17 5.82
N ASN A 104 3.42 0.14 5.61
CA ASN A 104 2.14 0.86 5.59
C ASN A 104 1.24 0.38 4.43
N SER A 105 1.82 0.14 3.25
CA SER A 105 1.10 -0.36 2.07
C SER A 105 0.44 -1.72 2.34
N SER A 106 1.18 -2.65 2.95
CA SER A 106 0.68 -3.98 3.28
C SER A 106 -0.50 -3.94 4.27
N LYS A 107 -0.54 -2.95 5.17
CA LYS A 107 -1.62 -2.76 6.15
C LYS A 107 -2.89 -2.18 5.54
N GLN A 108 -2.75 -1.42 4.46
CA GLN A 108 -3.86 -0.75 3.79
C GLN A 108 -4.41 -1.57 2.60
N GLY A 109 -3.65 -2.53 2.08
CA GLY A 109 -4.04 -3.35 0.94
C GLY A 109 -3.54 -2.83 -0.41
N LEU A 110 -2.60 -1.87 -0.40
CA LEU A 110 -1.87 -1.47 -1.61
C LEU A 110 -0.80 -2.51 -1.91
N VAL A 111 -0.87 -3.14 -3.08
CA VAL A 111 0.11 -4.17 -3.48
C VAL A 111 1.44 -3.51 -3.87
N ILE A 112 2.53 -4.00 -3.29
CA ILE A 112 3.89 -3.57 -3.60
C ILE A 112 4.61 -4.71 -4.30
N ALA A 113 4.86 -4.57 -5.61
CA ALA A 113 5.58 -5.55 -6.40
C ALA A 113 7.00 -5.05 -6.70
N GLN A 114 7.97 -5.67 -6.05
CA GLN A 114 9.38 -5.35 -6.30
C GLN A 114 9.93 -6.23 -7.42
N LEU A 115 10.42 -5.61 -8.49
CA LEU A 115 11.06 -6.27 -9.63
C LEU A 115 12.53 -5.83 -9.76
N GLY A 116 13.30 -6.49 -10.62
CA GLY A 116 14.63 -6.03 -11.01
C GLY A 116 14.57 -4.67 -11.73
N ALA A 117 15.64 -3.87 -11.66
CA ALA A 117 15.67 -2.56 -12.32
C ALA A 117 15.46 -2.69 -13.84
N GLU A 118 16.14 -3.67 -14.47
CA GLU A 118 16.00 -3.95 -15.92
C GLU A 118 14.56 -4.36 -16.27
N ASP A 119 13.90 -5.17 -15.42
CA ASP A 119 12.51 -5.59 -15.63
C ASP A 119 11.53 -4.41 -15.53
N VAL A 120 11.79 -3.46 -14.61
CA VAL A 120 10.97 -2.24 -14.50
C VAL A 120 11.17 -1.34 -15.72
N ASP A 121 12.39 -1.20 -16.21
CA ASP A 121 12.69 -0.42 -17.42
C ASP A 121 12.01 -1.04 -18.65
N GLU A 122 12.05 -2.39 -18.80
CA GLU A 122 11.33 -3.11 -19.85
C GLU A 122 9.82 -2.86 -19.76
N LEU A 123 9.25 -2.96 -18.55
CA LEU A 123 7.81 -2.71 -18.32
C LEU A 123 7.43 -1.28 -18.69
N MET A 124 8.21 -0.28 -18.27
CA MET A 124 7.99 1.12 -18.64
C MET A 124 8.03 1.31 -20.16
N ALA A 125 9.00 0.67 -20.85
CA ALA A 125 9.10 0.72 -22.30
C ALA A 125 7.86 0.13 -22.99
N LEU A 126 7.32 -0.98 -22.48
CA LEU A 126 6.08 -1.59 -22.99
C LEU A 126 4.87 -0.66 -22.82
N ILE A 127 4.77 0.03 -21.68
CA ILE A 127 3.70 0.97 -21.39
C ILE A 127 3.81 2.22 -22.30
N HIS A 128 5.02 2.72 -22.54
CA HIS A 128 5.23 3.84 -23.46
C HIS A 128 4.88 3.51 -24.91
N GLN A 129 5.18 2.27 -25.36
CA GLN A 129 4.82 1.81 -26.70
C GLN A 129 3.31 1.80 -26.90
N ASP A 130 2.57 1.36 -25.91
CA ASP A 130 1.12 1.33 -25.92
C ASP A 130 0.53 1.56 -24.51
N PRO A 131 0.11 2.79 -24.18
CA PRO A 131 -0.49 3.12 -22.89
C PRO A 131 -1.83 2.41 -22.58
N SER A 132 -2.43 1.75 -23.58
CA SER A 132 -3.68 1.00 -23.39
C SER A 132 -3.46 -0.43 -22.87
N ARG A 133 -2.22 -0.91 -22.86
CA ARG A 133 -1.87 -2.26 -22.38
C ARG A 133 -2.32 -2.51 -20.97
N LEU A 134 -2.84 -3.70 -20.74
CA LEU A 134 -3.16 -4.18 -19.42
C LEU A 134 -1.92 -4.76 -18.75
N VAL A 135 -1.73 -4.39 -17.50
CA VAL A 135 -0.76 -4.99 -16.59
C VAL A 135 -1.54 -5.78 -15.56
N VAL A 136 -1.18 -7.03 -15.38
CA VAL A 136 -1.78 -7.93 -14.39
C VAL A 136 -0.78 -8.15 -13.27
N VAL A 137 -1.19 -7.91 -12.03
CA VAL A 137 -0.40 -8.19 -10.82
C VAL A 137 -1.13 -9.29 -10.06
N ASP A 138 -0.59 -10.50 -10.11
CA ASP A 138 -1.17 -11.68 -9.45
C ASP A 138 -0.46 -11.95 -8.12
N VAL A 139 -1.18 -11.74 -7.02
CA VAL A 139 -0.66 -11.94 -5.65
C VAL A 139 -0.58 -13.43 -5.29
N GLU A 140 -1.42 -14.27 -5.91
CA GLU A 140 -1.40 -15.71 -5.67
C GLU A 140 -0.18 -16.37 -6.34
N LYS A 141 0.10 -16.01 -7.60
CA LYS A 141 1.27 -16.51 -8.33
C LYS A 141 2.55 -15.75 -8.00
N MET A 142 2.40 -14.51 -7.50
CA MET A 142 3.49 -13.54 -7.27
C MET A 142 4.20 -13.17 -8.58
N ASP A 143 3.43 -12.87 -9.61
CA ASP A 143 3.95 -12.40 -10.89
C ASP A 143 3.26 -11.12 -11.38
N VAL A 144 3.97 -10.43 -12.26
CA VAL A 144 3.48 -9.30 -13.04
C VAL A 144 3.51 -9.70 -14.50
N GLU A 145 2.40 -9.57 -15.18
CA GLU A 145 2.24 -9.94 -16.56
C GLU A 145 1.79 -8.76 -17.44
N VAL A 146 2.26 -8.75 -18.69
CA VAL A 146 1.71 -7.94 -19.78
C VAL A 146 1.30 -8.94 -20.87
N PRO A 147 0.05 -9.43 -20.85
CA PRO A 147 -0.34 -10.62 -21.64
C PRO A 147 -0.18 -10.43 -23.15
N ASP A 148 -0.54 -9.26 -23.69
CA ASP A 148 -0.44 -8.95 -25.12
C ASP A 148 1.00 -8.82 -25.64
N ALA A 149 1.96 -8.56 -24.73
CA ALA A 149 3.39 -8.54 -25.02
C ALA A 149 4.10 -9.89 -24.73
N GLY A 150 3.40 -10.86 -24.12
CA GLY A 150 4.00 -12.11 -23.67
C GLY A 150 5.10 -11.91 -22.61
N TRP A 151 5.02 -10.83 -21.83
CA TRP A 151 6.00 -10.47 -20.82
C TRP A 151 5.50 -10.87 -19.43
N THR A 152 6.34 -11.57 -18.66
CA THR A 152 6.02 -12.01 -17.29
C THR A 152 7.27 -11.95 -16.44
N ARG A 153 7.14 -11.45 -15.19
CA ARG A 153 8.21 -11.39 -14.20
C ARG A 153 7.66 -11.71 -12.80
N THR A 154 8.45 -12.46 -12.04
CA THR A 154 8.10 -12.84 -10.67
C THR A 154 8.58 -11.78 -9.69
N PHE A 155 7.72 -11.40 -8.73
CA PHE A 155 8.09 -10.55 -7.60
C PHE A 155 8.05 -11.32 -6.28
N VAL A 156 8.64 -10.73 -5.23
CA VAL A 156 8.73 -11.38 -3.91
C VAL A 156 7.90 -10.62 -2.88
N LEU A 157 7.01 -11.35 -2.20
CA LEU A 157 6.35 -10.91 -0.99
C LEU A 157 6.75 -11.84 0.16
N ASP A 158 6.91 -11.30 1.37
CA ASP A 158 6.99 -12.15 2.54
C ASP A 158 5.65 -12.86 2.79
N ALA A 159 5.70 -14.04 3.41
CA ALA A 159 4.53 -14.89 3.59
C ALA A 159 3.39 -14.21 4.36
N MET A 160 3.72 -13.39 5.37
CA MET A 160 2.72 -12.68 6.17
C MET A 160 2.01 -11.60 5.35
N THR A 161 2.76 -10.80 4.58
CA THR A 161 2.19 -9.78 3.68
C THR A 161 1.31 -10.42 2.63
N ARG A 162 1.74 -11.53 2.02
CA ARG A 162 0.95 -12.27 1.04
C ARG A 162 -0.37 -12.78 1.64
N GLU A 163 -0.31 -13.45 2.79
CA GLU A 163 -1.52 -13.93 3.48
C GLU A 163 -2.45 -12.77 3.85
N ARG A 164 -1.91 -11.66 4.33
CA ARG A 164 -2.66 -10.45 4.68
C ARG A 164 -3.43 -9.91 3.48
N LEU A 165 -2.78 -9.77 2.33
CA LEU A 165 -3.41 -9.31 1.09
C LEU A 165 -4.49 -10.26 0.60
N LEU A 166 -4.18 -11.55 0.49
CA LEU A 166 -5.11 -12.57 -0.01
C LEU A 166 -6.38 -12.72 0.83
N ASN A 167 -6.28 -12.51 2.14
CA ASN A 167 -7.42 -12.66 3.05
C ASN A 167 -8.05 -11.32 3.47
N GLY A 168 -7.47 -10.19 3.10
CA GLY A 168 -7.95 -8.87 3.51
C GLY A 168 -7.80 -8.59 5.01
N TRP A 169 -6.79 -9.18 5.67
CA TRP A 169 -6.61 -9.01 7.11
C TRP A 169 -5.86 -7.72 7.45
N ASP A 170 -6.45 -6.91 8.31
CA ASP A 170 -5.78 -5.86 9.03
C ASP A 170 -5.13 -6.39 10.32
N ASP A 171 -4.48 -5.50 11.08
CA ASP A 171 -3.81 -5.89 12.34
C ASP A 171 -4.80 -6.46 13.38
N ILE A 172 -6.05 -5.99 13.37
CA ILE A 172 -7.11 -6.51 14.25
C ILE A 172 -7.54 -7.90 13.79
N GLY A 173 -7.78 -8.09 12.49
CA GLY A 173 -8.14 -9.38 11.92
C GLY A 173 -7.08 -10.46 12.19
N LEU A 174 -5.79 -10.09 12.13
CA LEU A 174 -4.69 -10.99 12.50
C LEU A 174 -4.72 -11.38 13.99
N SER A 175 -5.01 -10.42 14.87
CA SER A 175 -5.11 -10.69 16.32
C SER A 175 -6.30 -11.61 16.63
N LEU A 176 -7.44 -11.39 15.98
CA LEU A 176 -8.65 -12.20 16.17
C LEU A 176 -8.47 -13.67 15.76
N ARG A 177 -7.53 -13.99 14.87
CA ARG A 177 -7.17 -15.41 14.58
C ARG A 177 -6.56 -16.15 15.76
N ARG A 178 -6.08 -15.43 16.76
CA ARG A 178 -5.50 -15.96 18.01
C ARG A 178 -6.43 -15.73 19.20
N GLU A 179 -7.73 -15.54 18.98
CA GLU A 179 -8.69 -15.24 20.04
C GLU A 179 -8.68 -16.31 21.15
N SER A 180 -8.59 -17.61 20.80
CA SER A 180 -8.48 -18.68 21.78
C SER A 180 -7.20 -18.57 22.62
N ASP A 181 -6.07 -18.32 21.97
CA ASP A 181 -4.77 -18.18 22.66
C ASP A 181 -4.77 -16.96 23.59
N ILE A 182 -5.39 -15.87 23.15
CA ILE A 182 -5.53 -14.63 23.93
C ILE A 182 -6.43 -14.90 25.15
N THR A 183 -7.58 -15.52 24.94
CA THR A 183 -8.51 -15.89 26.03
C THR A 183 -7.85 -16.81 27.05
N ASP A 184 -7.11 -17.83 26.60
CA ASP A 184 -6.38 -18.74 27.46
C ASP A 184 -5.27 -18.05 28.26
N TYR A 185 -4.61 -17.05 27.65
CA TYR A 185 -3.63 -16.21 28.35
C TYR A 185 -4.29 -15.33 29.40
N GLU A 186 -5.38 -14.66 29.06
CA GLU A 186 -6.14 -13.79 29.97
C GLU A 186 -6.69 -14.56 31.18
N LEU A 187 -7.19 -15.79 30.97
CA LEU A 187 -7.69 -16.65 32.05
C LEU A 187 -6.58 -17.11 33.01
N ARG A 188 -5.37 -17.31 32.49
CA ARG A 188 -4.18 -17.72 33.27
C ARG A 188 -3.42 -16.55 33.88
N SER A 189 -3.59 -15.35 33.32
CA SER A 189 -2.89 -14.15 33.78
C SER A 189 -3.49 -13.65 35.09
N ALA A 190 -2.65 -13.53 36.12
CA ALA A 190 -3.02 -12.88 37.39
C ALA A 190 -3.07 -11.34 37.28
N ALA A 191 -2.86 -10.77 36.09
CA ALA A 191 -2.96 -9.34 35.89
C ALA A 191 -4.40 -8.89 36.17
N PRO A 192 -4.61 -7.81 36.92
CA PRO A 192 -5.94 -7.29 37.17
C PRO A 192 -6.55 -6.86 35.84
N THR A 193 -7.60 -7.56 35.42
CA THR A 193 -8.43 -7.09 34.31
C THR A 193 -8.99 -5.70 34.65
N LEU A 194 -9.25 -4.88 33.67
CA LEU A 194 -9.91 -3.56 33.88
C LEU A 194 -11.15 -3.66 34.77
N ARG A 195 -11.91 -4.78 34.70
CA ARG A 195 -13.02 -5.11 35.60
C ARG A 195 -12.61 -5.23 37.07
N GLY A 196 -11.39 -5.66 37.36
CA GLY A 196 -10.87 -5.74 38.73
C GLY A 196 -10.37 -4.42 39.30
N LEU A 197 -10.18 -3.41 38.45
CA LEU A 197 -9.72 -2.07 38.85
C LEU A 197 -10.87 -1.14 39.29
N PHE A 198 -12.11 -1.50 38.95
CA PHE A 198 -13.29 -0.71 39.31
C PHE A 198 -14.21 -1.48 40.25
N ASP A 199 -14.84 -0.79 41.18
CA ASP A 199 -15.93 -1.33 42.02
C ASP A 199 -17.25 -1.39 41.21
N ALA A 200 -18.30 -1.92 41.80
CA ALA A 200 -19.62 -2.01 41.20
C ALA A 200 -20.25 -0.64 40.86
N ALA A 201 -19.72 0.43 41.43
CA ALA A 201 -20.13 1.83 41.20
C ALA A 201 -19.23 2.55 40.21
N GLY A 202 -18.21 1.87 39.62
CA GLY A 202 -17.28 2.44 38.63
C GLY A 202 -16.12 3.23 39.22
N HIS A 203 -15.86 3.13 40.52
CA HIS A 203 -14.73 3.82 41.20
C HIS A 203 -13.47 2.93 41.13
N VAL A 204 -12.31 3.58 40.95
CA VAL A 204 -11.01 2.90 40.95
C VAL A 204 -10.73 2.27 42.34
N ARG A 205 -10.50 0.97 42.39
CA ARG A 205 -10.05 0.28 43.61
C ARG A 205 -8.59 0.61 43.89
N VAL A 206 -8.34 1.53 44.82
CA VAL A 206 -6.99 1.77 45.33
C VAL A 206 -6.67 0.63 46.31
N ARG A 207 -5.65 -0.20 46.00
CA ARG A 207 -5.12 -1.12 47.02
C ARG A 207 -4.40 -0.31 48.09
N ALA A 208 -4.86 -0.45 49.33
CA ALA A 208 -4.16 0.05 50.51
C ALA A 208 -2.87 -0.78 50.75
#